data_c150b3c78736d80d554659aa63508e31
#
_entry.id   c150b3c78736d80d554659aa63508e31
#
_cell.length_a   1.000
_cell.length_b   1.000
_cell.length_c   1.000
_cell.angle_alpha   90.00
_cell.angle_beta   90.00
_cell.angle_gamma   90.00
#
_symmetry.space_group_name_H-M   'P 1'
#
loop_
_entity.id
_entity.type
_entity.pdbx_description
1 polymer ?
#
loop_
_entity_poly.entity_id
_entity_poly.type
_entity_poly.pdbx_seq_one_letter_code
_entity_poly.pdbx_strand_id
1 'polypeptide(L)'
;TDTRAQALFLGAAIGVLRAPKGKGIAPPDLPMPLIWVGGLVGLVSSVICFAIITPYTGWMFNHGGMFFFGIGSVLLVLACADPRPNPTRTLFSWAPLAFVGERTYGLYLWHWPIYVMLAQTSLGDSTIAVFVVGMALTVAIAHVSYTYLEEPVIARGIRGVLPRTREPLLAAVLPVVLVAVLGFGLVRIAPEQQSTAP
;
A
#
# COMPACT_ATOMS: atom_id res chain seq x y z
N THR A 1 13.16 -12.19 -3.98
CA THR A 1 13.41 -10.74 -4.18
C THR A 1 13.26 -10.36 -5.65
N ASP A 2 13.75 -11.17 -6.57
CA ASP A 2 13.81 -10.83 -8.00
C ASP A 2 12.44 -10.74 -8.67
N THR A 3 11.48 -11.55 -8.25
CA THR A 3 10.11 -11.55 -8.78
C THR A 3 9.33 -10.27 -8.44
N ARG A 4 9.64 -9.59 -7.33
CA ARG A 4 8.98 -8.32 -6.95
C ARG A 4 9.57 -7.13 -7.71
N ALA A 5 10.86 -7.18 -8.04
CA ALA A 5 11.52 -6.14 -8.81
C ALA A 5 10.93 -5.98 -10.22
N GLN A 6 10.49 -7.08 -10.85
CA GLN A 6 9.88 -7.06 -12.19
C GLN A 6 8.64 -6.14 -12.26
N ALA A 7 7.76 -6.19 -11.27
CA ALA A 7 6.57 -5.35 -11.22
C ALA A 7 6.92 -3.85 -11.06
N LEU A 8 7.94 -3.54 -10.25
CA LEU A 8 8.44 -2.18 -10.09
C LEU A 8 9.05 -1.64 -11.39
N PHE A 9 9.87 -2.44 -12.07
CA PHE A 9 10.47 -2.05 -13.35
C PHE A 9 9.44 -1.87 -14.45
N LEU A 10 8.41 -2.71 -14.52
CA LEU A 10 7.29 -2.54 -15.46
C LEU A 10 6.55 -1.22 -15.20
N GLY A 11 6.21 -0.93 -13.94
CA GLY A 11 5.57 0.33 -13.56
C GLY A 11 6.43 1.55 -13.89
N ALA A 12 7.72 1.50 -13.54
CA ALA A 12 8.66 2.57 -13.82
C ALA A 12 8.86 2.80 -15.34
N ALA A 13 9.01 1.74 -16.12
CA ALA A 13 9.17 1.82 -17.58
C ALA A 13 7.96 2.50 -18.23
N ILE A 14 6.75 2.13 -17.84
CA ILE A 14 5.54 2.75 -18.36
C ILE A 14 5.38 4.19 -17.85
N GLY A 15 5.73 4.47 -16.60
CA GLY A 15 5.77 5.82 -16.08
C GLY A 15 6.68 6.74 -16.91
N VAL A 16 7.88 6.27 -17.26
CA VAL A 16 8.82 6.99 -18.12
C VAL A 16 8.29 7.15 -19.55
N LEU A 17 7.70 6.09 -20.12
CA LEU A 17 7.12 6.14 -21.47
C LEU A 17 5.92 7.09 -21.57
N ARG A 18 5.17 7.24 -20.47
CA ARG A 18 4.00 8.12 -20.37
C ARG A 18 4.32 9.51 -19.81
N ALA A 19 5.54 9.74 -19.37
CA ALA A 19 5.97 11.07 -18.93
C ALA A 19 5.99 12.06 -20.08
N PRO A 20 5.56 13.32 -19.87
CA PRO A 20 5.66 14.37 -20.88
C PRO A 20 7.11 14.54 -21.33
N LYS A 21 7.36 14.39 -22.62
CA LYS A 21 8.69 14.55 -23.21
C LYS A 21 8.91 16.01 -23.59
N GLY A 22 9.69 16.74 -22.80
CA GLY A 22 10.05 18.12 -23.08
C GLY A 22 8.91 19.12 -22.87
N LYS A 23 8.97 20.28 -23.55
CA LYS A 23 8.01 21.37 -23.38
C LYS A 23 6.59 20.99 -23.87
N GLY A 24 5.85 20.26 -23.03
CA GLY A 24 4.41 20.06 -23.25
C GLY A 24 4.02 19.02 -24.29
N ILE A 25 4.94 18.17 -24.77
CA ILE A 25 4.57 17.06 -25.65
C ILE A 25 3.96 15.95 -24.79
N ALA A 26 2.62 15.89 -24.77
CA ALA A 26 1.89 14.81 -24.14
C ALA A 26 2.20 13.48 -24.87
N PRO A 27 2.29 12.35 -24.14
CA PRO A 27 2.40 11.05 -24.78
C PRO A 27 1.14 10.78 -25.62
N PRO A 28 1.26 9.98 -26.71
CA PRO A 28 0.12 9.67 -27.56
C PRO A 28 -0.99 8.99 -26.75
N ASP A 29 -2.22 9.39 -27.02
CA ASP A 29 -3.39 8.79 -26.38
C ASP A 29 -3.52 7.32 -26.77
N LEU A 30 -3.71 6.46 -25.76
CA LEU A 30 -4.04 5.07 -26.01
C LEU A 30 -5.46 4.97 -26.60
N PRO A 31 -5.70 4.03 -27.54
CA PRO A 31 -7.04 3.82 -28.07
C PRO A 31 -8.00 3.44 -26.93
N MET A 32 -9.19 4.01 -26.95
CA MET A 32 -10.22 3.82 -25.91
C MET A 32 -10.53 2.34 -25.64
N PRO A 33 -10.68 1.47 -26.68
CA PRO A 33 -10.89 0.03 -26.44
C PRO A 33 -9.76 -0.63 -25.64
N LEU A 34 -8.51 -0.21 -25.87
CA LEU A 34 -7.36 -0.75 -25.14
C LEU A 34 -7.42 -0.37 -23.64
N ILE A 35 -7.87 0.83 -23.32
CA ILE A 35 -8.06 1.29 -21.93
C ILE A 35 -9.16 0.49 -21.25
N TRP A 36 -10.30 0.30 -21.91
CA TRP A 36 -11.42 -0.46 -21.35
C TRP A 36 -11.07 -1.93 -21.14
N VAL A 37 -10.58 -2.58 -22.18
CA VAL A 37 -10.19 -4.00 -22.11
C VAL A 37 -9.02 -4.19 -21.14
N GLY A 38 -8.00 -3.34 -21.22
CA GLY A 38 -6.86 -3.37 -20.32
C GLY A 38 -7.25 -3.19 -18.85
N GLY A 39 -8.14 -2.24 -18.55
CA GLY A 39 -8.66 -2.04 -17.21
C GLY A 39 -9.45 -3.24 -16.67
N LEU A 40 -10.32 -3.82 -17.52
CA LEU A 40 -11.09 -5.02 -17.15
C LEU A 40 -10.17 -6.23 -16.93
N VAL A 41 -9.26 -6.49 -17.86
CA VAL A 41 -8.28 -7.58 -17.75
C VAL A 41 -7.42 -7.40 -16.50
N GLY A 42 -6.95 -6.17 -16.23
CA GLY A 42 -6.17 -5.86 -15.04
C GLY A 42 -6.95 -6.09 -13.74
N LEU A 43 -8.23 -5.69 -13.71
CA LEU A 43 -9.10 -5.92 -12.56
C LEU A 43 -9.34 -7.41 -12.33
N VAL A 44 -9.76 -8.13 -13.38
CA VAL A 44 -10.06 -9.56 -13.31
C VAL A 44 -8.81 -10.36 -12.91
N SER A 45 -7.64 -10.08 -13.52
CA SER A 45 -6.39 -10.73 -13.16
C SER A 45 -6.01 -10.48 -11.70
N SER A 46 -6.22 -9.26 -11.19
CA SER A 46 -5.95 -8.93 -9.79
C SER A 46 -6.88 -9.72 -8.85
N VAL A 47 -8.18 -9.77 -9.14
CA VAL A 47 -9.14 -10.53 -8.33
C VAL A 47 -8.82 -12.03 -8.35
N ILE A 48 -8.53 -12.59 -9.52
CA ILE A 48 -8.13 -14.00 -9.67
C ILE A 48 -6.87 -14.29 -8.88
N CYS A 49 -5.85 -13.44 -9.00
CA CYS A 49 -4.62 -13.60 -8.24
C CYS A 49 -4.88 -13.59 -6.74
N PHE A 50 -5.66 -12.65 -6.22
CA PHE A 50 -6.01 -12.62 -4.80
C PHE A 50 -6.82 -13.86 -4.35
N ALA A 51 -7.69 -14.39 -5.20
CA ALA A 51 -8.50 -15.57 -4.88
C ALA A 51 -7.67 -16.88 -4.89
N ILE A 52 -6.64 -16.96 -5.76
CA ILE A 52 -5.82 -18.16 -5.94
C ILE A 52 -4.54 -18.12 -5.08
N ILE A 53 -4.11 -16.94 -4.65
CA ILE A 53 -2.92 -16.81 -3.79
C ILE A 53 -3.21 -17.47 -2.44
N THR A 54 -2.85 -18.73 -2.36
CA THR A 54 -2.57 -19.36 -1.08
C THR A 54 -1.06 -19.26 -0.82
N PRO A 55 -0.60 -19.21 0.45
CA PRO A 55 0.83 -19.08 0.79
C PRO A 55 1.73 -20.18 0.20
N TYR A 56 1.14 -21.21 -0.37
CA TYR A 56 1.83 -22.43 -0.84
C TYR A 56 1.75 -22.66 -2.36
N THR A 57 1.16 -21.75 -3.15
CA THR A 57 1.13 -21.91 -4.61
C THR A 57 2.47 -21.48 -5.21
N GLY A 58 3.42 -22.41 -5.25
CA GLY A 58 4.72 -22.23 -5.89
C GLY A 58 4.63 -21.77 -7.35
N TRP A 59 3.47 -21.98 -8.02
CA TRP A 59 3.22 -21.52 -9.38
C TRP A 59 3.43 -20.00 -9.55
N MET A 60 2.90 -19.20 -8.63
CA MET A 60 3.04 -17.73 -8.71
C MET A 60 4.50 -17.28 -8.65
N PHE A 61 5.30 -17.93 -7.83
CA PHE A 61 6.70 -17.52 -7.62
C PHE A 61 7.67 -18.21 -8.57
N ASN A 62 7.42 -19.47 -8.94
CA ASN A 62 8.36 -20.29 -9.70
C ASN A 62 8.08 -20.33 -11.20
N HIS A 63 6.85 -20.02 -11.64
CA HIS A 63 6.42 -20.14 -13.03
C HIS A 63 6.02 -18.80 -13.67
N GLY A 64 6.48 -17.67 -13.12
CA GLY A 64 6.25 -16.36 -13.72
C GLY A 64 4.86 -15.76 -13.47
N GLY A 65 4.03 -16.34 -12.59
CA GLY A 65 2.71 -15.78 -12.26
C GLY A 65 2.77 -14.34 -11.78
N MET A 66 3.80 -13.96 -11.02
CA MET A 66 4.05 -12.58 -10.59
C MET A 66 4.28 -11.60 -11.74
N PHE A 67 4.85 -12.07 -12.85
CA PHE A 67 5.05 -11.26 -14.05
C PHE A 67 3.70 -10.92 -14.71
N PHE A 68 2.84 -11.92 -14.88
CA PHE A 68 1.49 -11.71 -15.43
C PHE A 68 0.64 -10.84 -14.52
N PHE A 69 0.74 -11.01 -13.20
CA PHE A 69 0.11 -10.12 -12.24
C PHE A 69 0.63 -8.69 -12.37
N GLY A 70 1.93 -8.50 -12.57
CA GLY A 70 2.55 -7.19 -12.81
C GLY A 70 2.00 -6.51 -14.06
N ILE A 71 1.84 -7.24 -15.17
CA ILE A 71 1.22 -6.72 -16.40
C ILE A 71 -0.24 -6.31 -16.13
N GLY A 72 -1.02 -7.17 -15.49
CA GLY A 72 -2.40 -6.87 -15.13
C GLY A 72 -2.53 -5.61 -14.26
N SER A 73 -1.67 -5.48 -13.26
CA SER A 73 -1.62 -4.31 -12.38
C SER A 73 -1.29 -3.02 -13.14
N VAL A 74 -0.36 -3.08 -14.08
CA VAL A 74 -0.01 -1.93 -14.93
C VAL A 74 -1.18 -1.53 -15.81
N LEU A 75 -1.87 -2.47 -16.45
CA LEU A 75 -3.05 -2.18 -17.28
C LEU A 75 -4.16 -1.53 -16.45
N LEU A 76 -4.37 -2.02 -15.23
CA LEU A 76 -5.33 -1.44 -14.28
C LEU A 76 -4.96 0.01 -13.92
N VAL A 77 -3.70 0.25 -13.57
CA VAL A 77 -3.21 1.59 -13.23
C VAL A 77 -3.34 2.54 -14.41
N LEU A 78 -3.00 2.10 -15.63
CA LEU A 78 -3.16 2.91 -16.85
C LEU A 78 -4.61 3.29 -17.10
N ALA A 79 -5.55 2.35 -16.89
CA ALA A 79 -6.97 2.61 -17.04
C ALA A 79 -7.49 3.60 -15.98
N CYS A 80 -7.04 3.47 -14.72
CA CYS A 80 -7.41 4.41 -13.65
C CYS A 80 -6.80 5.81 -13.85
N ALA A 81 -5.60 5.89 -14.42
CA ALA A 81 -4.88 7.15 -14.65
C ALA A 81 -5.38 7.90 -15.89
N ASP A 82 -6.07 7.25 -16.81
CA ASP A 82 -6.60 7.91 -18.02
C ASP A 82 -7.72 8.88 -17.65
N PRO A 83 -7.64 10.16 -18.08
CA PRO A 83 -8.63 11.18 -17.73
C PRO A 83 -10.01 10.95 -18.36
N ARG A 84 -10.08 10.15 -19.44
CA ARG A 84 -11.32 9.87 -20.16
C ARG A 84 -12.23 8.95 -19.33
N PRO A 85 -13.55 9.10 -19.45
CA PRO A 85 -14.50 8.28 -18.71
C PRO A 85 -14.37 6.79 -19.08
N ASN A 86 -14.09 5.96 -18.08
CA ASN A 86 -14.04 4.52 -18.23
C ASN A 86 -14.55 3.82 -16.96
N PRO A 87 -15.09 2.59 -17.07
CA PRO A 87 -15.71 1.89 -15.93
C PRO A 87 -14.75 1.65 -14.78
N THR A 88 -13.49 1.34 -15.08
CA THR A 88 -12.46 1.06 -14.07
C THR A 88 -12.17 2.30 -13.24
N ARG A 89 -11.97 3.44 -13.89
CA ARG A 89 -11.77 4.71 -13.20
C ARG A 89 -12.99 5.07 -12.33
N THR A 90 -14.19 4.92 -12.86
CA THR A 90 -15.43 5.20 -12.11
C THR A 90 -15.51 4.35 -10.85
N LEU A 91 -15.18 3.06 -10.94
CA LEU A 91 -15.16 2.15 -9.80
C LEU A 91 -14.13 2.61 -8.74
N PHE A 92 -12.90 2.90 -9.15
CA PHE A 92 -11.83 3.28 -8.22
C PHE A 92 -11.91 4.75 -7.76
N SER A 93 -12.74 5.57 -8.40
CA SER A 93 -13.07 6.92 -7.91
C SER A 93 -14.18 6.92 -6.86
N TRP A 94 -14.76 5.76 -6.53
CA TRP A 94 -15.74 5.66 -5.47
C TRP A 94 -15.11 6.06 -4.13
N ALA A 95 -15.78 7.00 -3.43
CA ALA A 95 -15.20 7.68 -2.26
C ALA A 95 -14.58 6.75 -1.19
N PRO A 96 -15.20 5.60 -0.81
CA PRO A 96 -14.58 4.70 0.15
C PRO A 96 -13.29 4.04 -0.39
N LEU A 97 -13.24 3.67 -1.68
CA LEU A 97 -12.03 3.10 -2.29
C LEU A 97 -10.93 4.14 -2.42
N ALA A 98 -11.26 5.35 -2.83
CA ALA A 98 -10.32 6.46 -2.89
C ALA A 98 -9.75 6.79 -1.49
N PHE A 99 -10.61 6.83 -0.47
CA PHE A 99 -10.20 7.03 0.92
C PHE A 99 -9.17 6.00 1.40
N VAL A 100 -9.42 4.70 1.12
CA VAL A 100 -8.48 3.62 1.45
C VAL A 100 -7.21 3.74 0.61
N GLY A 101 -7.35 4.03 -0.69
CA GLY A 101 -6.22 4.16 -1.61
C GLY A 101 -5.22 5.24 -1.19
N GLU A 102 -5.69 6.41 -0.81
CA GLU A 102 -4.85 7.51 -0.34
C GLU A 102 -4.07 7.14 0.94
N ARG A 103 -4.63 6.27 1.78
CA ARG A 103 -4.05 5.87 3.08
C ARG A 103 -3.37 4.51 3.06
N THR A 104 -3.22 3.90 1.88
CA THR A 104 -2.68 2.54 1.73
C THR A 104 -1.30 2.39 2.36
N TYR A 105 -0.44 3.40 2.25
CA TYR A 105 0.88 3.38 2.86
C TYR A 105 0.80 3.34 4.40
N GLY A 106 0.01 4.21 5.00
CA GLY A 106 -0.22 4.21 6.45
C GLY A 106 -0.86 2.91 6.93
N LEU A 107 -1.86 2.39 6.19
CA LEU A 107 -2.47 1.09 6.49
C LEU A 107 -1.43 -0.03 6.46
N TYR A 108 -0.59 -0.09 5.44
CA TYR A 108 0.50 -1.07 5.33
C TYR A 108 1.52 -0.94 6.46
N LEU A 109 1.87 0.28 6.85
CA LEU A 109 2.86 0.52 7.89
C LEU A 109 2.36 0.09 9.27
N TRP A 110 1.11 0.45 9.61
CA TRP A 110 0.58 0.29 10.95
C TRP A 110 -0.12 -1.04 11.24
N HIS A 111 -0.62 -1.76 10.21
CA HIS A 111 -1.36 -3.00 10.45
C HIS A 111 -0.53 -4.04 11.22
N TRP A 112 0.69 -4.31 10.78
CA TRP A 112 1.50 -5.38 11.38
C TRP A 112 1.83 -5.15 12.87
N PRO A 113 2.38 -3.99 13.31
CA PRO A 113 2.60 -3.72 14.72
C PRO A 113 1.34 -3.84 15.57
N ILE A 114 0.21 -3.32 15.07
CA ILE A 114 -1.06 -3.35 15.79
C ILE A 114 -1.54 -4.78 16.00
N TYR A 115 -1.52 -5.61 14.96
CA TYR A 115 -1.94 -7.00 15.07
C TYR A 115 -1.05 -7.82 15.99
N VAL A 116 0.26 -7.64 15.94
CA VAL A 116 1.21 -8.31 16.83
C VAL A 116 0.96 -7.91 18.29
N MET A 117 0.70 -6.63 18.56
CA MET A 117 0.40 -6.18 19.93
C MET A 117 -0.93 -6.72 20.44
N LEU A 118 -1.98 -6.69 19.61
CA LEU A 118 -3.30 -7.21 20.00
C LEU A 118 -3.28 -8.71 20.26
N ALA A 119 -2.52 -9.48 19.49
CA ALA A 119 -2.40 -10.91 19.67
C ALA A 119 -1.79 -11.29 21.03
N GLN A 120 -1.08 -10.37 21.68
CA GLN A 120 -0.46 -10.58 23.01
C GLN A 120 -1.34 -10.09 24.18
N THR A 121 -2.52 -9.55 23.89
CA THR A 121 -3.50 -9.14 24.89
C THR A 121 -4.53 -10.27 25.13
N SER A 122 -5.40 -10.08 26.10
CA SER A 122 -6.55 -10.98 26.34
C SER A 122 -7.49 -11.09 25.13
N LEU A 123 -7.40 -10.17 24.15
CA LEU A 123 -8.15 -10.27 22.89
C LEU A 123 -7.55 -11.33 21.95
N GLY A 124 -6.29 -11.74 22.17
CA GLY A 124 -5.57 -12.71 21.34
C GLY A 124 -6.25 -14.08 21.26
N ASP A 125 -7.06 -14.44 22.24
CA ASP A 125 -7.84 -15.69 22.27
C ASP A 125 -8.97 -15.69 21.21
N SER A 126 -9.36 -14.53 20.70
CA SER A 126 -10.41 -14.39 19.68
C SER A 126 -9.88 -13.77 18.40
N THR A 127 -9.66 -14.59 17.36
CA THR A 127 -9.24 -14.13 16.04
C THR A 127 -10.15 -13.04 15.47
N ILE A 128 -11.46 -13.14 15.69
CA ILE A 128 -12.44 -12.16 15.19
C ILE A 128 -12.26 -10.83 15.93
N ALA A 129 -12.09 -10.86 17.27
CA ALA A 129 -11.89 -9.65 18.05
C ALA A 129 -10.58 -8.95 17.64
N VAL A 130 -9.48 -9.68 17.49
CA VAL A 130 -8.20 -9.17 17.01
C VAL A 130 -8.35 -8.54 15.62
N PHE A 131 -9.08 -9.20 14.71
CA PHE A 131 -9.29 -8.68 13.36
C PHE A 131 -10.09 -7.37 13.37
N VAL A 132 -11.24 -7.33 14.05
CA VAL A 132 -12.13 -6.16 14.05
C VAL A 132 -11.46 -4.97 14.75
N VAL A 133 -10.91 -5.18 15.95
CA VAL A 133 -10.24 -4.12 16.70
C VAL A 133 -8.96 -3.68 15.99
N GLY A 134 -8.18 -4.62 15.47
CA GLY A 134 -6.96 -4.35 14.74
C GLY A 134 -7.21 -3.53 13.47
N MET A 135 -8.25 -3.88 12.71
CA MET A 135 -8.65 -3.12 11.52
C MET A 135 -9.10 -1.69 11.89
N ALA A 136 -9.95 -1.54 12.91
CA ALA A 136 -10.42 -0.24 13.35
C ALA A 136 -9.26 0.67 13.81
N LEU A 137 -8.34 0.14 14.62
CA LEU A 137 -7.15 0.87 15.08
C LEU A 137 -6.22 1.21 13.91
N THR A 138 -5.99 0.27 13.00
CA THR A 138 -5.14 0.49 11.82
C THR A 138 -5.68 1.63 10.96
N VAL A 139 -6.98 1.62 10.66
CA VAL A 139 -7.62 2.68 9.87
C VAL A 139 -7.56 4.03 10.59
N ALA A 140 -7.84 4.05 11.89
CA ALA A 140 -7.78 5.28 12.69
C ALA A 140 -6.36 5.88 12.72
N ILE A 141 -5.35 5.07 13.01
CA ILE A 141 -3.95 5.51 13.06
C ILE A 141 -3.44 5.91 11.67
N ALA A 142 -3.76 5.13 10.64
CA ALA A 142 -3.40 5.47 9.26
C ALA A 142 -4.05 6.79 8.82
N HIS A 143 -5.30 7.06 9.20
CA HIS A 143 -5.94 8.34 8.91
C HIS A 143 -5.26 9.52 9.60
N VAL A 144 -4.92 9.38 10.87
CA VAL A 144 -4.16 10.39 11.62
C VAL A 144 -2.78 10.60 11.00
N SER A 145 -2.06 9.52 10.70
CA SER A 145 -0.75 9.57 10.03
C SER A 145 -0.83 10.28 8.67
N TYR A 146 -1.83 9.95 7.87
CA TYR A 146 -2.05 10.58 6.56
C TYR A 146 -2.26 12.09 6.72
N THR A 147 -3.21 12.49 7.55
CA THR A 147 -3.61 13.90 7.69
C THR A 147 -2.51 14.80 8.25
N TYR A 148 -1.74 14.30 9.23
CA TYR A 148 -0.75 15.12 9.93
C TYR A 148 0.69 14.99 9.40
N LEU A 149 1.00 13.89 8.71
CA LEU A 149 2.34 13.61 8.22
C LEU A 149 2.38 13.55 6.68
N GLU A 150 1.61 12.66 6.07
CA GLU A 150 1.76 12.35 4.66
C GLU A 150 1.25 13.48 3.76
N GLU A 151 0.02 13.94 3.98
CA GLU A 151 -0.61 15.00 3.18
C GLU A 151 0.18 16.32 3.22
N PRO A 152 0.65 16.84 4.38
CA PRO A 152 1.49 18.03 4.42
C PRO A 152 2.85 17.86 3.72
N VAL A 153 3.44 16.65 3.80
CA VAL A 153 4.71 16.34 3.10
C VAL A 153 4.50 16.29 1.60
N ILE A 154 3.43 15.66 1.14
CA ILE A 154 3.09 15.57 -0.27
C ILE A 154 2.81 16.96 -0.85
N ALA A 155 2.04 17.79 -0.13
CA ALA A 155 1.60 19.10 -0.61
C ALA A 155 2.72 20.16 -0.60
N ARG A 156 3.61 20.13 0.39
CA ARG A 156 4.58 21.21 0.66
C ARG A 156 6.03 20.74 0.78
N GLY A 157 6.29 19.46 0.55
CA GLY A 157 7.57 18.82 0.80
C GLY A 157 7.87 18.72 2.30
N ILE A 158 9.09 18.31 2.66
CA ILE A 158 9.54 18.17 4.05
C ILE A 158 9.38 19.49 4.84
N ARG A 159 9.44 20.64 4.16
CA ARG A 159 9.21 21.96 4.77
C ARG A 159 7.76 22.18 5.23
N GLY A 160 6.81 21.38 4.76
CA GLY A 160 5.40 21.45 5.18
C GLY A 160 5.14 20.83 6.55
N VAL A 161 6.02 19.94 6.98
CA VAL A 161 5.94 19.25 8.29
C VAL A 161 6.81 19.95 9.35
N LEU A 162 7.76 20.78 8.91
CA LEU A 162 8.60 21.59 9.80
C LEU A 162 7.93 22.96 10.00
N PRO A 163 7.09 23.18 11.02
CA PRO A 163 6.50 24.47 11.30
C PRO A 163 7.60 25.46 11.75
N ARG A 164 7.32 26.71 11.51
CA ARG A 164 8.18 27.84 11.88
C ARG A 164 8.30 28.07 13.40
N THR A 165 7.67 27.27 14.21
CA THR A 165 7.63 27.40 15.67
C THR A 165 8.07 26.10 16.35
N ARG A 166 8.47 26.16 17.61
CA ARG A 166 9.09 25.08 18.42
C ARG A 166 8.28 23.77 18.57
N GLU A 167 7.05 23.74 18.06
CA GLU A 167 6.14 22.58 18.04
C GLU A 167 6.46 21.50 16.99
N PRO A 168 7.32 21.73 15.97
CA PRO A 168 7.58 20.78 14.90
C PRO A 168 8.41 19.58 15.30
N LEU A 169 9.24 19.77 16.32
CA LEU A 169 9.99 18.65 16.86
C LEU A 169 9.05 17.58 17.44
N LEU A 170 7.96 17.99 18.07
CA LEU A 170 6.99 17.06 18.64
C LEU A 170 6.24 16.29 17.55
N ALA A 171 5.83 16.94 16.46
CA ALA A 171 5.14 16.27 15.36
C ALA A 171 6.04 15.30 14.55
N ALA A 172 7.36 15.60 14.47
CA ALA A 172 8.32 14.71 13.84
C ALA A 172 8.83 13.63 14.82
N VAL A 173 8.99 13.97 16.09
CA VAL A 173 9.50 13.06 17.12
C VAL A 173 8.42 12.09 17.61
N LEU A 174 7.16 12.52 17.66
CA LEU A 174 6.08 11.68 18.17
C LEU A 174 5.94 10.34 17.41
N PRO A 175 5.88 10.29 16.07
CA PRO A 175 5.83 9.02 15.35
C PRO A 175 7.13 8.21 15.48
N VAL A 176 8.28 8.85 15.53
CA VAL A 176 9.56 8.15 15.73
C VAL A 176 9.63 7.55 17.13
N VAL A 177 9.22 8.31 18.15
CA VAL A 177 9.12 7.82 19.53
C VAL A 177 8.07 6.73 19.65
N LEU A 178 6.92 6.88 18.99
CA LEU A 178 5.88 5.87 18.98
C LEU A 178 6.39 4.57 18.35
N VAL A 179 7.05 4.64 17.19
CA VAL A 179 7.68 3.47 16.54
C VAL A 179 8.77 2.87 17.41
N ALA A 180 9.61 3.69 18.05
CA ALA A 180 10.66 3.23 18.96
C ALA A 180 10.09 2.55 20.21
N VAL A 181 9.05 3.14 20.83
CA VAL A 181 8.38 2.57 22.00
C VAL A 181 7.67 1.26 21.63
N LEU A 182 6.98 1.23 20.50
CA LEU A 182 6.33 0.02 19.99
C LEU A 182 7.37 -1.06 19.65
N GLY A 183 8.45 -0.69 18.96
CA GLY A 183 9.55 -1.60 18.62
C GLY A 183 10.27 -2.14 19.85
N PHE A 184 10.55 -1.29 20.83
CA PHE A 184 11.20 -1.70 22.08
C PHE A 184 10.26 -2.55 22.95
N GLY A 185 8.96 -2.21 22.99
CA GLY A 185 7.94 -3.01 23.63
C GLY A 185 7.84 -4.43 23.03
N LEU A 186 7.86 -4.53 21.71
CA LEU A 186 7.82 -5.81 20.99
C LEU A 186 9.06 -6.67 21.27
N VAL A 187 10.25 -6.06 21.35
CA VAL A 187 11.50 -6.79 21.68
C VAL A 187 11.48 -7.34 23.11
N ARG A 188 10.85 -6.63 24.05
CA ARG A 188 10.75 -7.07 25.45
C ARG A 188 9.70 -8.16 25.67
N ILE A 189 8.69 -8.24 24.80
CA ILE A 189 7.58 -9.18 24.92
C ILE A 189 7.83 -10.45 24.07
N ALA A 190 8.79 -10.42 23.14
CA ALA A 190 9.18 -11.61 22.39
C ALA A 190 9.62 -12.70 23.38
N PRO A 191 8.93 -13.85 23.48
CA PRO A 191 9.38 -14.94 24.34
C PRO A 191 10.76 -15.37 23.84
N GLU A 192 11.71 -15.50 24.77
CA GLU A 192 12.98 -16.17 24.50
C GLU A 192 12.65 -17.52 23.86
N GLN A 193 12.98 -17.65 22.58
CA GLN A 193 12.95 -18.96 21.94
C GLN A 193 13.95 -19.82 22.72
N GLN A 194 13.42 -20.60 23.64
CA GLN A 194 14.20 -21.64 24.27
C GLN A 194 14.76 -22.51 23.16
N SER A 195 16.06 -22.34 22.94
CA SER A 195 16.88 -23.26 22.16
C SER A 195 16.83 -24.61 22.87
N THR A 196 15.83 -25.42 22.56
CA THR A 196 15.88 -26.85 22.79
C THR A 196 16.69 -27.46 21.66
N ALA A 197 18.00 -27.30 21.73
CA ALA A 197 18.91 -28.19 21.03
C ALA A 197 19.07 -29.46 21.88
N PRO A 198 18.86 -30.66 21.34
CA PRO A 198 19.20 -31.93 21.99
C PRO A 198 20.70 -32.11 22.10
#